data_2126337fdb0acd33c383b315d84ada52
#
_entry.id   2126337fdb0acd33c383b315d84ada52
#
_cell.length_a   1.000
_cell.length_b   1.000
_cell.length_c   1.000
_cell.angle_alpha   90.00
_cell.angle_beta   90.00
_cell.angle_gamma   90.00
#
_symmetry.space_group_name_H-M   'P 1'
#
loop_
_entity.id
_entity.type
_entity.pdbx_description
1 polymer ?
#
loop_
_entity_poly.entity_id
_entity_poly.type
_entity_poly.pdbx_seq_one_letter_code
_entity_poly.pdbx_strand_id
1 'polypeptide(L)' 'MIILKTTKYLIFRQIPSKTKTKVIEVVNIHHDEVIGMIKWYGPWRQYCFFPEFDTVWNTTCLIDVNEVIGTLMQDRKTKK' A
#
# COMPACT_ATOMS: atom_id res chain seq x y z
N MET A 1 -9.46 4.93 -9.98
CA MET A 1 -8.94 4.85 -8.60
C MET A 1 -9.86 3.95 -7.78
N ILE A 2 -9.29 2.98 -7.09
CA ILE A 2 -10.03 1.99 -6.31
C ILE A 2 -9.56 2.03 -4.86
N ILE A 3 -10.51 2.18 -3.93
CA ILE A 3 -10.18 2.12 -2.51
C ILE A 3 -10.17 0.65 -2.09
N LEU A 4 -9.00 0.15 -1.64
CA LEU A 4 -8.85 -1.24 -1.22
C LEU A 4 -9.20 -1.44 0.25
N LYS A 5 -8.93 -0.43 1.07
CA LYS A 5 -9.12 -0.54 2.51
C LYS A 5 -9.18 0.86 3.12
N THR A 6 -10.05 1.02 4.10
CA THR A 6 -10.14 2.25 4.90
C THR A 6 -10.05 1.85 6.35
N THR A 7 -9.15 2.47 7.09
CA THR A 7 -9.02 2.26 8.54
C THR A 7 -9.34 3.56 9.26
N LYS A 8 -9.13 3.58 10.56
CA LYS A 8 -9.39 4.79 11.36
C LYS A 8 -8.56 5.99 10.90
N TYR A 9 -7.34 5.74 10.46
CA TYR A 9 -6.40 6.82 10.11
C TYR A 9 -5.98 6.84 8.65
N LEU A 10 -6.18 5.74 7.91
CA LEU A 10 -5.58 5.54 6.61
C LEU A 10 -6.58 5.12 5.56
N ILE A 11 -6.33 5.55 4.32
CA ILE A 11 -7.02 5.04 3.14
C ILE A 11 -5.94 4.43 2.24
N PHE A 12 -6.18 3.20 1.79
CA PHE A 12 -5.32 2.50 0.83
C PHE A 12 -6.03 2.50 -0.50
N ARG A 13 -5.50 3.23 -1.48
CA ARG A 13 -6.16 3.36 -2.78
C ARG A 13 -5.23 2.94 -3.92
N GLN A 14 -5.76 2.14 -4.81
CA GLN A 14 -5.03 1.71 -6.00
C GLN A 14 -5.10 2.78 -7.05
N ILE A 15 -3.96 3.16 -7.60
CA ILE A 15 -3.87 4.15 -8.67
C ILE A 15 -3.46 3.44 -9.98
N PRO A 16 -3.69 4.08 -11.14
CA PRO A 16 -3.28 3.48 -12.41
C PRO A 16 -1.78 3.22 -12.45
N SER A 17 -1.41 2.10 -13.05
CA SER A 17 -0.01 1.71 -13.20
C SER A 17 0.22 1.26 -14.64
N LYS A 18 1.41 1.58 -15.18
CA LYS A 18 1.78 1.18 -16.53
C LYS A 18 2.27 -0.25 -16.61
N THR A 19 2.44 -0.90 -15.47
CA THR A 19 2.94 -2.27 -15.39
C THR A 19 1.84 -3.22 -14.96
N LYS A 20 2.17 -4.53 -14.93
CA LYS A 20 1.23 -5.55 -14.46
C LYS A 20 1.07 -5.55 -12.94
N THR A 21 1.96 -4.89 -12.24
CA THR A 21 1.89 -4.83 -10.78
C THR A 21 1.06 -3.63 -10.33
N LYS A 22 0.43 -3.76 -9.19
CA LYS A 22 -0.42 -2.72 -8.63
C LYS A 22 0.40 -1.68 -7.88
N VAL A 23 -0.07 -0.45 -7.88
CA VAL A 23 0.52 0.63 -7.09
C VAL A 23 -0.57 1.18 -6.18
N ILE A 24 -0.29 1.19 -4.88
CA ILE A 24 -1.24 1.61 -3.86
C ILE A 24 -0.70 2.84 -3.14
N GLU A 25 -1.49 3.90 -3.08
CA GLU A 25 -1.16 5.06 -2.26
C GLU A 25 -1.74 4.87 -0.86
N VAL A 26 -0.95 5.20 0.15
CA VAL A 26 -1.40 5.21 1.54
C VAL A 26 -1.61 6.66 1.94
N VAL A 27 -2.86 7.01 2.25
CA VAL A 27 -3.26 8.39 2.50
C VAL A 27 -3.66 8.57 3.95
N ASN A 28 -3.16 9.66 4.55
CA ASN A 28 -3.58 10.05 5.90
C ASN A 28 -4.94 10.76 5.79
N ILE A 29 -5.97 10.18 6.39
CA ILE A 29 -7.34 10.71 6.31
C ILE A 29 -7.43 12.11 6.88
N HIS A 30 -6.75 12.38 7.99
CA HIS A 30 -6.88 13.66 8.69
C HIS A 30 -6.24 14.82 7.94
N HIS A 31 -5.24 14.55 7.12
CA HIS A 31 -4.51 15.59 6.39
C HIS A 31 -4.68 15.49 4.87
N ASP A 32 -5.41 14.46 4.41
CA ASP A 32 -5.62 14.20 2.98
C ASP A 32 -4.31 14.23 2.20
N GLU A 33 -3.32 13.54 2.72
CA GLU A 33 -1.97 13.58 2.18
C GLU A 33 -1.42 12.17 2.01
N VAL A 34 -0.74 11.93 0.89
CA VAL A 34 -0.09 10.65 0.64
C VAL A 34 1.16 10.57 1.52
N ILE A 35 1.19 9.56 2.39
CA ILE A 35 2.30 9.39 3.33
C ILE A 35 3.15 8.15 3.03
N GLY A 36 2.78 7.40 2.01
CA GLY A 36 3.56 6.24 1.59
C GLY A 36 2.93 5.56 0.40
N MET A 37 3.63 4.60 -0.13
CA MET A 37 3.13 3.80 -1.26
C MET A 37 3.50 2.34 -1.07
N ILE A 38 2.64 1.46 -1.59
CA ILE A 38 2.92 0.04 -1.67
C ILE A 38 3.03 -0.29 -3.14
N LYS A 39 4.17 -0.84 -3.55
CA LYS A 39 4.40 -1.22 -4.93
C LYS A 39 5.38 -2.37 -5.02
N TRP A 40 5.45 -2.98 -6.20
CA TRP A 40 6.33 -4.12 -6.44
C TRP A 40 7.79 -3.71 -6.39
N TYR A 41 8.56 -4.44 -5.62
CA TYR A 41 10.01 -4.26 -5.54
C TYR A 41 10.68 -5.48 -6.19
N GLY A 42 11.15 -5.29 -7.42
CA GLY A 42 11.68 -6.38 -8.24
C GLY A 42 12.82 -7.18 -7.60
N PRO A 43 13.83 -6.51 -6.98
CA PRO A 43 14.95 -7.25 -6.38
C PRO A 43 14.53 -8.26 -5.32
N TRP A 44 13.45 -8.01 -4.59
CA TRP A 44 12.94 -8.91 -3.57
C TRP A 44 11.76 -9.74 -4.04
N ARG A 45 11.28 -9.50 -5.25
CA ARG A 45 10.12 -10.18 -5.85
C ARG A 45 8.90 -10.18 -4.94
N GLN A 46 8.58 -9.01 -4.42
CA GLN A 46 7.41 -8.84 -3.56
C GLN A 46 6.97 -7.40 -3.50
N TYR A 47 5.74 -7.20 -3.03
CA TYR A 47 5.26 -5.86 -2.76
C TYR A 47 5.94 -5.36 -1.50
N CYS A 48 6.39 -4.11 -1.53
CA CYS A 48 7.05 -3.48 -0.40
C CYS A 48 6.43 -2.12 -0.13
N PHE A 49 6.61 -1.64 1.09
CA PHE A 49 6.13 -0.35 1.50
C PHE A 49 7.24 0.69 1.38
N PHE A 50 6.91 1.81 0.73
CA PHE A 50 7.83 2.92 0.53
C PHE A 50 7.25 4.15 1.24
N PRO A 51 7.67 4.42 2.49
CA PRO A 51 7.16 5.59 3.22
C PRO A 51 7.73 6.87 2.62
N GLU A 52 6.92 7.93 2.68
CA GLU A 52 7.38 9.25 2.27
C GLU A 52 8.36 9.79 3.31
N PHE A 53 9.20 10.72 2.86
CA PHE A 53 10.18 11.36 3.73
C PHE A 53 9.49 12.06 4.90
N ASP A 54 10.10 11.95 6.08
CA ASP A 54 9.66 12.66 7.28
C ASP A 54 8.22 12.34 7.72
N THR A 55 7.80 11.07 7.54
CA THR A 55 6.52 10.61 8.04
C THR A 55 6.69 9.75 9.28
N VAL A 56 5.68 9.75 10.14
CA VAL A 56 5.70 8.99 11.39
C VAL A 56 4.70 7.85 11.31
N TRP A 57 5.14 6.66 11.69
CA TRP A 57 4.32 5.45 11.62
C TRP A 57 4.31 4.76 12.98
N ASN A 58 3.15 4.21 13.35
CA ASN A 58 3.04 3.43 14.59
C ASN A 58 2.68 1.99 14.26
N THR A 59 2.65 1.15 15.29
CA THR A 59 2.38 -0.28 15.14
C THR A 59 1.06 -0.54 14.42
N THR A 60 0.00 0.17 14.81
CA THR A 60 -1.32 -0.02 14.21
C THR A 60 -1.31 0.27 12.72
N CYS A 61 -0.70 1.37 12.31
CA CYS A 61 -0.60 1.73 10.89
C CYS A 61 0.25 0.72 10.12
N LEU A 62 1.33 0.24 10.71
CA LEU A 62 2.20 -0.75 10.05
C LEU A 62 1.51 -2.10 9.91
N ILE A 63 0.66 -2.48 10.87
CA ILE A 63 -0.15 -3.69 10.75
C ILE A 63 -1.10 -3.57 9.55
N ASP A 64 -1.75 -2.42 9.39
CA ASP A 64 -2.64 -2.20 8.26
C ASP A 64 -1.89 -2.30 6.92
N VAL A 65 -0.70 -1.71 6.84
CA VAL A 65 0.15 -1.81 5.66
C VAL A 65 0.51 -3.27 5.38
N ASN A 66 0.89 -3.99 6.41
CA ASN A 66 1.27 -5.39 6.28
C ASN A 66 0.11 -6.25 5.76
N GLU A 67 -1.10 -5.98 6.22
CA GLU A 67 -2.27 -6.72 5.76
C GLU A 67 -2.55 -6.47 4.28
N VAL A 68 -2.41 -5.23 3.82
CA VAL A 68 -2.61 -4.91 2.41
C VAL A 68 -1.55 -5.61 1.55
N ILE A 69 -0.29 -5.55 1.99
CA ILE A 69 0.79 -6.26 1.29
C ILE A 69 0.49 -7.76 1.19
N GLY A 70 0.04 -8.35 2.30
CA GLY A 70 -0.32 -9.77 2.32
C GLY A 70 -1.43 -10.11 1.32
N THR A 71 -2.45 -9.27 1.23
CA THR A 71 -3.53 -9.45 0.27
C THR A 71 -3.02 -9.38 -1.17
N LEU A 72 -2.17 -8.39 -1.47
CA LEU A 72 -1.60 -8.26 -2.80
C LEU A 72 -0.74 -9.46 -3.18
N MET A 73 0.04 -9.98 -2.25
CA MET A 73 0.87 -11.14 -2.49
C MET A 73 0.02 -12.39 -2.71
N GLN A 74 -1.08 -12.54 -1.95
CA GLN A 74 -1.99 -13.67 -2.10
C GLN A 74 -2.68 -13.64 -3.47
N ASP A 75 -3.16 -12.47 -3.89
CA ASP A 75 -3.78 -12.31 -5.19
C ASP A 75 -2.83 -12.68 -6.32
N ARG A 76 -1.57 -12.30 -6.17
CA ARG A 76 -0.56 -12.63 -7.18
C ARG A 76 -0.32 -14.13 -7.30
N LYS A 77 -0.37 -14.85 -6.18
CA LYS A 77 -0.19 -16.31 -6.17
C LYS A 77 -1.36 -17.04 -6.82
N THR A 78 -2.56 -16.51 -6.69
CA THR A 78 -3.76 -17.15 -7.21
C THR A 78 -4.02 -16.89 -8.69
N LYS A 79 -3.27 -15.95 -9.28
CA LYS A 79 -3.44 -15.57 -10.68
C LYS A 79 -2.47 -16.27 -11.62
N LYS A 80 -2.26 -17.50 -11.44
CA LYS A 80 -1.42 -18.25 -12.37
C LYS A 80 -2.19 -18.74 -13.58
#